data_67753c7ddd014736a2e8b71c0c0718ab
#
_entry.id   67753c7ddd014736a2e8b71c0c0718ab
#
_cell.length_a   1.000
_cell.length_b   1.000
_cell.length_c   1.000
_cell.angle_alpha   90.00
_cell.angle_beta   90.00
_cell.angle_gamma   90.00
#
_symmetry.space_group_name_H-M   'P 1'
#
loop_
_entity.id
_entity.type
_entity.pdbx_description
1 polymer ?
#
loop_
_entity_poly.entity_id
_entity_poly.type
_entity_poly.pdbx_seq_one_letter_code
_entity_poly.pdbx_strand_id
1 'polypeptide(L)'
;PDEHLSVSRTSLFTRTDTRVRYRGSLADLKGYTIGVVAGFSYGTLFDNADYLKKEEVQNTRRLISMVVSGRLPLGIENEAVIRGVAGSLGVAGSIRFLNPPVHSRKLYAGFSRRLELRKLAEEFSRSLKDFKNSGEYRDILRKYDVSHSELTRQREKTSGS
;
A
#
# COMPACT_ATOMS: atom_id res chain seq x y z
N PRO A 1 6.43 16.22 -13.42
CA PRO A 1 5.13 15.81 -13.97
C PRO A 1 4.04 15.95 -12.89
N ASP A 2 2.87 16.43 -13.30
CA ASP A 2 1.74 16.70 -12.39
C ASP A 2 0.86 15.45 -12.22
N GLU A 3 0.99 14.47 -13.11
CA GLU A 3 0.27 13.21 -13.05
C GLU A 3 1.10 12.14 -12.35
N HIS A 4 0.54 11.47 -11.36
CA HIS A 4 1.21 10.39 -10.62
C HIS A 4 1.11 9.05 -11.38
N LEU A 5 2.15 8.23 -11.30
CA LEU A 5 2.15 6.88 -11.90
C LEU A 5 1.19 5.95 -11.17
N SER A 6 1.30 5.91 -9.86
CA SER A 6 0.53 5.02 -8.99
C SER A 6 0.41 5.57 -7.58
N VAL A 7 -0.37 4.90 -6.75
CA VAL A 7 -0.45 5.17 -5.31
C VAL A 7 0.16 3.99 -4.57
N SER A 8 1.20 4.26 -3.80
CA SER A 8 1.79 3.29 -2.87
C SER A 8 1.01 3.34 -1.56
N ARG A 9 0.53 2.18 -1.08
CA ARG A 9 -0.20 2.06 0.18
C ARG A 9 0.53 1.12 1.11
N THR A 10 0.76 1.57 2.32
CA THR A 10 1.21 0.75 3.44
C THR A 10 0.01 0.48 4.32
N SER A 11 -0.36 -0.78 4.44
CA SER A 11 -1.56 -1.22 5.14
C SER A 11 -1.27 -2.31 6.14
N LEU A 12 -2.08 -2.34 7.18
CA LEU A 12 -2.18 -3.50 8.04
C LEU A 12 -2.91 -4.62 7.29
N PHE A 13 -2.50 -5.84 7.52
CA PHE A 13 -3.20 -7.01 7.03
C PHE A 13 -3.30 -8.09 8.12
N THR A 14 -4.29 -8.94 7.99
CA THR A 14 -4.59 -10.01 8.93
C THR A 14 -5.13 -11.22 8.18
N ARG A 15 -5.25 -12.35 8.85
CA ARG A 15 -5.97 -13.51 8.32
C ARG A 15 -7.45 -13.18 8.15
N THR A 16 -8.09 -13.73 7.13
CA THR A 16 -9.50 -13.42 6.78
C THR A 16 -10.49 -13.70 7.90
N ASP A 17 -10.25 -14.72 8.71
CA ASP A 17 -11.09 -15.13 9.84
C ASP A 17 -10.76 -14.42 11.17
N THR A 18 -9.71 -13.62 11.22
CA THR A 18 -9.30 -12.90 12.44
C THR A 18 -10.07 -11.60 12.57
N ARG A 19 -10.74 -11.41 13.71
CA ARG A 19 -11.43 -10.16 14.01
C ARG A 19 -10.49 -9.14 14.61
N VAL A 20 -10.22 -8.08 13.88
CA VAL A 20 -9.44 -6.93 14.33
C VAL A 20 -10.28 -5.68 14.24
N ARG A 21 -10.30 -4.91 15.31
CA ARG A 21 -10.95 -3.59 15.34
C ARG A 21 -9.91 -2.53 15.00
N TYR A 22 -10.05 -1.93 13.82
CA TYR A 22 -9.22 -0.83 13.34
C TYR A 22 -10.09 0.17 12.59
N ARG A 23 -10.04 1.44 12.98
CA ARG A 23 -10.83 2.53 12.40
C ARG A 23 -9.97 3.65 11.83
N GLY A 24 -8.66 3.39 11.64
CA GLY A 24 -7.69 4.36 11.13
C GLY A 24 -6.83 5.00 12.22
N SER A 25 -7.11 4.74 13.49
CA SER A 25 -6.26 5.19 14.59
C SER A 25 -5.26 4.10 14.97
N LEU A 26 -3.97 4.44 15.06
CA LEU A 26 -2.94 3.52 15.56
C LEU A 26 -3.20 3.13 17.04
N ALA A 27 -3.92 3.95 17.79
CA ALA A 27 -4.31 3.63 19.17
C ALA A 27 -5.22 2.39 19.26
N ASP A 28 -5.99 2.09 18.21
CA ASP A 28 -6.83 0.89 18.13
C ASP A 28 -6.00 -0.40 18.17
N LEU A 29 -4.70 -0.30 17.89
CA LEU A 29 -3.78 -1.43 17.73
C LEU A 29 -3.02 -1.80 19.00
N LYS A 30 -3.17 -1.04 20.10
CA LYS A 30 -2.42 -1.26 21.38
C LYS A 30 -2.53 -2.67 21.93
N GLY A 31 -3.62 -3.38 21.65
CA GLY A 31 -3.85 -4.76 22.13
C GLY A 31 -3.26 -5.85 21.24
N TYR A 32 -2.68 -5.49 20.08
CA TYR A 32 -2.19 -6.46 19.10
C TYR A 32 -0.68 -6.38 18.92
N THR A 33 -0.06 -7.54 18.70
CA THR A 33 1.33 -7.59 18.22
C THR A 33 1.32 -7.45 16.70
N ILE A 34 2.13 -6.56 16.15
CA ILE A 34 2.20 -6.24 14.73
C ILE A 34 3.55 -6.70 14.20
N GLY A 35 3.53 -7.62 13.26
CA GLY A 35 4.72 -8.05 12.54
C GLY A 35 5.22 -6.95 11.61
N VAL A 36 6.52 -6.66 11.66
CA VAL A 36 7.23 -5.69 10.83
C VAL A 36 8.46 -6.35 10.21
N VAL A 37 8.81 -6.01 8.99
CA VAL A 37 10.06 -6.52 8.38
C VAL A 37 11.23 -5.67 8.87
N ALA A 38 12.27 -6.29 9.35
CA ALA A 38 13.46 -5.61 9.87
C ALA A 38 14.07 -4.66 8.82
N GLY A 39 14.44 -3.45 9.24
CA GLY A 39 15.06 -2.45 8.41
C GLY A 39 14.12 -1.70 7.47
N PHE A 40 12.80 -1.93 7.52
CA PHE A 40 11.81 -1.19 6.73
C PHE A 40 11.17 -0.06 7.56
N SER A 41 10.79 1.03 6.86
CA SER A 41 10.00 2.13 7.42
C SER A 41 8.57 2.08 6.85
N TYR A 42 7.60 2.24 7.73
CA TYR A 42 6.16 2.19 7.42
C TYR A 42 5.50 3.57 7.53
N GLY A 43 6.33 4.60 7.67
CA GLY A 43 5.94 6.00 7.83
C GLY A 43 6.11 6.49 9.26
N THR A 44 6.51 7.76 9.39
CA THR A 44 6.93 8.38 10.67
C THR A 44 5.93 8.18 11.81
N LEU A 45 4.62 8.25 11.52
CA LEU A 45 3.60 8.06 12.55
C LEU A 45 3.61 6.64 13.14
N PHE A 46 3.78 5.63 12.29
CA PHE A 46 3.84 4.24 12.75
C PHE A 46 5.21 3.93 13.38
N ASP A 47 6.28 4.37 12.73
CA ASP A 47 7.64 4.07 13.17
C ASP A 47 7.91 4.64 14.57
N ASN A 48 7.41 5.85 14.86
CA ASN A 48 7.56 6.53 16.16
C ASN A 48 6.47 6.14 17.20
N ALA A 49 5.59 5.21 16.89
CA ALA A 49 4.56 4.76 17.83
C ALA A 49 5.12 3.69 18.80
N ASP A 50 5.87 4.12 19.81
CA ASP A 50 6.54 3.24 20.78
C ASP A 50 5.57 2.48 21.69
N TYR A 51 4.31 2.92 21.76
CA TYR A 51 3.24 2.25 22.49
C TYR A 51 2.68 1.03 21.77
N LEU A 52 3.07 0.77 20.50
CA LEU A 52 2.69 -0.40 19.76
C LEU A 52 3.66 -1.56 20.00
N LYS A 53 3.12 -2.77 20.12
CA LYS A 53 3.92 -3.99 20.19
C LYS A 53 4.31 -4.40 18.78
N LYS A 54 5.57 -4.17 18.39
CA LYS A 54 6.12 -4.53 17.09
C LYS A 54 7.01 -5.77 17.26
N GLU A 55 6.83 -6.75 16.37
CA GLU A 55 7.67 -7.95 16.29
C GLU A 55 8.38 -7.97 14.95
N GLU A 56 9.71 -7.90 14.98
CA GLU A 56 10.53 -7.92 13.77
C GLU A 56 10.65 -9.32 13.18
N VAL A 57 10.47 -9.41 11.88
CA VAL A 57 10.69 -10.61 11.09
C VAL A 57 11.71 -10.34 9.98
N GLN A 58 12.33 -11.38 9.46
CA GLN A 58 13.43 -11.26 8.51
C GLN A 58 13.00 -10.76 7.12
N ASN A 59 11.80 -11.12 6.66
CA ASN A 59 11.31 -10.78 5.32
C ASN A 59 9.79 -10.91 5.21
N THR A 60 9.24 -10.39 4.12
CA THR A 60 7.80 -10.38 3.84
C THR A 60 7.19 -11.79 3.73
N ARG A 61 7.92 -12.76 3.17
CA ARG A 61 7.47 -14.16 3.11
C ARG A 61 7.24 -14.74 4.51
N ARG A 62 8.18 -14.50 5.42
CA ARG A 62 8.07 -14.93 6.82
C ARG A 62 6.92 -14.22 7.51
N LEU A 63 6.76 -12.89 7.28
CA LEU A 63 5.67 -12.10 7.82
C LEU A 63 4.30 -12.68 7.44
N ILE A 64 4.08 -12.93 6.14
CA ILE A 64 2.83 -13.52 5.65
C ILE A 64 2.59 -14.90 6.27
N SER A 65 3.61 -15.76 6.31
CA SER A 65 3.49 -17.10 6.88
C SER A 65 3.09 -17.06 8.36
N MET A 66 3.63 -16.12 9.14
CA MET A 66 3.29 -15.97 10.56
C MET A 66 1.86 -15.45 10.76
N VAL A 67 1.41 -14.54 9.92
CA VAL A 67 0.02 -14.04 9.97
C VAL A 67 -0.96 -15.14 9.56
N VAL A 68 -0.71 -15.85 8.46
CA VAL A 68 -1.59 -16.93 7.97
C VAL A 68 -1.66 -18.10 8.93
N SER A 69 -0.55 -18.44 9.60
CA SER A 69 -0.54 -19.50 10.62
C SER A 69 -1.12 -19.06 11.98
N GLY A 70 -1.53 -17.80 12.12
CA GLY A 70 -2.10 -17.26 13.36
C GLY A 70 -1.07 -16.97 14.47
N ARG A 71 0.23 -17.05 14.16
CA ARG A 71 1.31 -16.70 15.14
C ARG A 71 1.38 -15.19 15.39
N LEU A 72 1.05 -14.38 14.36
CA LEU A 72 0.88 -12.95 14.47
C LEU A 72 -0.56 -12.57 14.08
N PRO A 73 -1.25 -11.77 14.89
CA PRO A 73 -2.60 -11.31 14.56
C PRO A 73 -2.59 -10.29 13.41
N LEU A 74 -1.50 -9.53 13.28
CA LEU A 74 -1.36 -8.45 12.30
C LEU A 74 0.03 -8.44 11.68
N GLY A 75 0.08 -8.03 10.42
CA GLY A 75 1.30 -7.58 9.74
C GLY A 75 1.09 -6.20 9.13
N ILE A 76 2.16 -5.48 8.87
CA ILE A 76 2.15 -4.22 8.13
C ILE A 76 3.16 -4.29 6.99
N GLU A 77 2.75 -3.90 5.79
CA GLU A 77 3.62 -3.85 4.61
C GLU A 77 2.92 -3.11 3.46
N ASN A 78 3.64 -2.85 2.39
CA ASN A 78 3.08 -2.35 1.14
C ASN A 78 2.10 -3.35 0.53
N GLU A 79 0.89 -2.90 0.17
CA GLU A 79 -0.16 -3.78 -0.35
C GLU A 79 0.25 -4.54 -1.62
N ALA A 80 0.94 -3.88 -2.55
CA ALA A 80 1.37 -4.53 -3.80
C ALA A 80 2.41 -5.62 -3.53
N VAL A 81 3.31 -5.41 -2.56
CA VAL A 81 4.29 -6.40 -2.13
C VAL A 81 3.59 -7.60 -1.50
N ILE A 82 2.63 -7.36 -0.59
CA ILE A 82 1.85 -8.44 0.03
C ILE A 82 1.08 -9.24 -1.01
N ARG A 83 0.37 -8.58 -1.94
CA ARG A 83 -0.40 -9.28 -3.00
C ARG A 83 0.52 -10.16 -3.84
N GLY A 84 1.67 -9.64 -4.27
CA GLY A 84 2.64 -10.39 -5.07
C GLY A 84 3.21 -11.60 -4.34
N VAL A 85 3.67 -11.42 -3.09
CA VAL A 85 4.25 -12.51 -2.30
C VAL A 85 3.18 -13.53 -1.87
N ALA A 86 2.02 -13.09 -1.40
CA ALA A 86 0.92 -13.98 -1.03
C ALA A 86 0.39 -14.79 -2.23
N GLY A 87 0.33 -14.17 -3.42
CA GLY A 87 0.01 -14.86 -4.66
C GLY A 87 1.03 -15.96 -4.98
N SER A 88 2.34 -15.67 -4.88
CA SER A 88 3.39 -16.65 -5.10
C SER A 88 3.41 -17.80 -4.07
N LEU A 89 2.84 -17.56 -2.89
CA LEU A 89 2.68 -18.56 -1.83
C LEU A 89 1.37 -19.34 -1.91
N GLY A 90 0.45 -18.97 -2.82
CA GLY A 90 -0.88 -19.56 -2.91
C GLY A 90 -1.81 -19.23 -1.74
N VAL A 91 -1.53 -18.17 -0.95
CA VAL A 91 -2.28 -17.81 0.26
C VAL A 91 -3.00 -16.46 0.17
N ALA A 92 -3.11 -15.88 -1.03
CA ALA A 92 -3.75 -14.58 -1.24
C ALA A 92 -5.19 -14.52 -0.69
N GLY A 93 -5.97 -15.60 -0.82
CA GLY A 93 -7.32 -15.71 -0.28
C GLY A 93 -7.40 -15.86 1.24
N SER A 94 -6.28 -16.09 1.92
CA SER A 94 -6.23 -16.27 3.38
C SER A 94 -5.98 -14.97 4.14
N ILE A 95 -5.72 -13.86 3.43
CA ILE A 95 -5.43 -12.56 4.04
C ILE A 95 -6.41 -11.49 3.59
N ARG A 96 -6.61 -10.49 4.43
CA ARG A 96 -7.34 -9.27 4.10
C ARG A 96 -6.61 -8.04 4.63
N PHE A 97 -6.71 -6.95 3.90
CA PHE A 97 -6.20 -5.66 4.35
C PHE A 97 -7.21 -4.96 5.26
N LEU A 98 -6.70 -4.21 6.21
CA LEU A 98 -7.50 -3.32 7.05
C LEU A 98 -7.54 -1.92 6.43
N ASN A 99 -8.68 -1.25 6.54
CA ASN A 99 -8.91 0.09 6.02
C ASN A 99 -9.22 1.07 7.16
N PRO A 100 -8.79 2.33 7.02
CA PRO A 100 -7.96 2.90 5.95
C PRO A 100 -6.50 2.41 6.01
N PRO A 101 -5.69 2.59 4.93
CA PRO A 101 -4.25 2.34 4.99
C PRO A 101 -3.56 3.23 6.03
N VAL A 102 -2.48 2.73 6.64
CA VAL A 102 -1.68 3.47 7.62
C VAL A 102 -0.98 4.65 6.95
N HIS A 103 -0.49 4.44 5.73
CA HIS A 103 0.17 5.47 4.93
C HIS A 103 -0.15 5.28 3.45
N SER A 104 -0.31 6.40 2.74
CA SER A 104 -0.49 6.42 1.29
C SER A 104 0.30 7.56 0.68
N ARG A 105 1.00 7.29 -0.43
CA ARG A 105 1.72 8.32 -1.17
C ARG A 105 1.58 8.13 -2.68
N LYS A 106 1.47 9.23 -3.40
CA LYS A 106 1.52 9.25 -4.86
C LYS A 106 2.97 9.05 -5.32
N LEU A 107 3.17 8.19 -6.30
CA LEU A 107 4.47 7.96 -6.94
C LEU A 107 4.49 8.66 -8.29
N TYR A 108 5.56 9.39 -8.58
CA TYR A 108 5.73 10.17 -9.80
C TYR A 108 6.97 9.72 -10.57
N ALA A 109 6.95 9.87 -11.89
CA ALA A 109 8.16 9.77 -12.69
C ALA A 109 9.06 10.97 -12.40
N GLY A 110 10.36 10.74 -12.19
CA GLY A 110 11.35 11.80 -12.02
C GLY A 110 12.01 12.13 -13.35
N PHE A 111 12.14 13.43 -13.67
CA PHE A 111 12.89 13.93 -14.82
C PHE A 111 14.05 14.79 -14.35
N SER A 112 15.22 14.58 -14.95
CA SER A 112 16.41 15.33 -14.58
C SER A 112 16.26 16.82 -14.94
N ARG A 113 16.46 17.69 -13.95
CA ARG A 113 16.50 19.15 -14.19
C ARG A 113 17.72 19.59 -14.97
N ARG A 114 18.83 18.85 -14.88
CA ARG A 114 20.08 19.16 -15.61
C ARG A 114 19.95 18.98 -17.12
N LEU A 115 19.03 18.14 -17.58
CA LEU A 115 18.82 17.83 -18.99
C LEU A 115 17.68 18.65 -19.61
N GLU A 116 17.18 19.66 -18.92
CA GLU A 116 16.09 20.55 -19.39
C GLU A 116 14.86 19.81 -19.97
N LEU A 117 14.53 18.65 -19.39
CA LEU A 117 13.47 17.75 -19.88
C LEU A 117 12.04 18.22 -19.53
N ARG A 118 11.83 19.53 -19.36
CA ARG A 118 10.52 20.07 -18.96
C ARG A 118 9.41 19.73 -19.95
N LYS A 119 9.66 19.94 -21.24
CA LYS A 119 8.68 19.61 -22.30
C LYS A 119 8.32 18.12 -22.28
N LEU A 120 9.32 17.25 -22.18
CA LEU A 120 9.11 15.80 -22.09
C LEU A 120 8.30 15.42 -20.85
N ALA A 121 8.54 16.06 -19.70
CA ALA A 121 7.78 15.84 -18.48
C ALA A 121 6.31 16.24 -18.61
N GLU A 122 6.04 17.35 -19.32
CA GLU A 122 4.68 17.83 -19.61
C GLU A 122 3.95 16.90 -20.59
N GLU A 123 4.61 16.47 -21.66
CA GLU A 123 4.08 15.49 -22.62
C GLU A 123 3.79 14.15 -21.96
N PHE A 124 4.74 13.66 -21.16
CA PHE A 124 4.55 12.43 -20.38
C PHE A 124 3.33 12.53 -19.46
N SER A 125 3.16 13.66 -18.75
CA SER A 125 2.01 13.84 -17.86
C SER A 125 0.68 13.80 -18.60
N ARG A 126 0.60 14.42 -19.79
CA ARG A 126 -0.60 14.38 -20.65
C ARG A 126 -0.89 12.96 -21.11
N SER A 127 0.10 12.31 -21.71
CA SER A 127 -0.05 10.94 -22.22
C SER A 127 -0.41 9.95 -21.12
N LEU A 128 0.18 10.10 -19.91
CA LEU A 128 -0.15 9.25 -18.76
C LEU A 128 -1.61 9.46 -18.31
N LYS A 129 -2.08 10.70 -18.30
CA LYS A 129 -3.47 11.02 -17.95
C LYS A 129 -4.46 10.39 -18.95
N ASP A 130 -4.16 10.51 -20.26
CA ASP A 130 -4.99 9.92 -21.31
C ASP A 130 -4.97 8.39 -21.24
N PHE A 131 -3.79 7.79 -21.02
CA PHE A 131 -3.65 6.36 -20.83
C PHE A 131 -4.46 5.85 -19.65
N LYS A 132 -4.46 6.56 -18.51
CA LYS A 132 -5.25 6.18 -17.33
C LYS A 132 -6.77 6.19 -17.56
N ASN A 133 -7.24 6.91 -18.57
CA ASN A 133 -8.64 6.92 -18.98
C ASN A 133 -8.96 5.82 -20.02
N SER A 134 -7.96 5.10 -20.52
CA SER A 134 -8.11 4.08 -21.57
C SER A 134 -8.66 2.75 -21.03
N GLY A 135 -9.11 1.90 -21.96
CA GLY A 135 -9.47 0.51 -21.70
C GLY A 135 -8.28 -0.33 -21.29
N GLU A 136 -7.13 -0.12 -21.96
CA GLU A 136 -5.88 -0.84 -21.69
C GLU A 136 -5.39 -0.67 -20.23
N TYR A 137 -5.50 0.55 -19.70
CA TYR A 137 -5.15 0.79 -18.30
C TYR A 137 -6.06 0.02 -17.35
N ARG A 138 -7.38 -0.03 -17.62
CA ARG A 138 -8.32 -0.84 -16.83
C ARG A 138 -8.02 -2.32 -16.90
N ASP A 139 -7.57 -2.82 -18.04
CA ASP A 139 -7.18 -4.23 -18.22
C ASP A 139 -5.91 -4.57 -17.45
N ILE A 140 -4.92 -3.65 -17.42
CA ILE A 140 -3.73 -3.79 -16.58
C ILE A 140 -4.13 -3.85 -15.09
N LEU A 141 -4.99 -2.95 -14.63
CA LEU A 141 -5.43 -2.95 -13.23
C LEU A 141 -6.13 -4.27 -12.86
N ARG A 142 -6.99 -4.80 -13.73
CA ARG A 142 -7.66 -6.09 -13.53
C ARG A 142 -6.66 -7.24 -13.49
N LYS A 143 -5.71 -7.27 -14.42
CA LYS A 143 -4.66 -8.31 -14.49
C LYS A 143 -3.85 -8.41 -13.20
N TYR A 144 -3.60 -7.29 -12.53
CA TYR A 144 -2.79 -7.24 -11.31
C TYR A 144 -3.62 -7.09 -10.02
N ASP A 145 -4.96 -7.32 -10.11
CA ASP A 145 -5.90 -7.22 -8.97
C ASP A 145 -5.80 -5.88 -8.21
N VAL A 146 -5.64 -4.79 -8.98
CA VAL A 146 -5.62 -3.43 -8.44
C VAL A 146 -6.95 -2.76 -8.73
N SER A 147 -7.75 -2.44 -7.71
CA SER A 147 -9.05 -1.83 -7.93
C SER A 147 -8.91 -0.35 -8.33
N HIS A 148 -9.64 0.05 -9.40
CA HIS A 148 -9.67 1.42 -9.89
C HIS A 148 -10.23 2.42 -8.84
N SER A 149 -11.17 1.99 -8.01
CA SER A 149 -11.73 2.78 -6.90
C SER A 149 -10.69 3.15 -5.84
N GLU A 150 -9.62 2.37 -5.74
CA GLU A 150 -8.52 2.63 -4.83
C GLU A 150 -7.63 3.77 -5.30
N LEU A 151 -7.61 4.06 -6.61
CA LEU A 151 -6.82 5.15 -7.21
C LEU A 151 -7.59 6.49 -7.26
N THR A 152 -8.93 6.44 -7.28
CA THR A 152 -9.80 7.62 -7.51
C THR A 152 -10.39 8.25 -6.24
N ARG A 153 -10.53 7.53 -5.15
CA ARG A 153 -11.12 8.05 -3.89
C ARG A 153 -10.44 9.28 -3.28
N GLN A 154 -9.29 9.70 -3.79
CA GLN A 154 -8.63 10.93 -3.33
C GLN A 154 -9.00 12.19 -4.12
N ARG A 155 -9.76 12.11 -5.22
CA ARG A 155 -10.22 13.31 -5.94
C ARG A 155 -11.31 14.07 -5.20
N GLU A 156 -12.11 13.40 -4.38
CA GLU A 156 -13.27 14.03 -3.72
C GLU A 156 -12.93 14.75 -2.40
N LYS A 157 -11.78 14.46 -1.79
CA LYS A 157 -11.38 15.10 -0.53
C LYS A 157 -10.57 16.39 -0.69
N THR A 158 -10.12 16.74 -1.90
CA THR A 158 -9.32 17.96 -2.18
C THR A 158 -10.10 19.05 -2.90
N SER A 159 -11.36 18.83 -3.26
CA SER A 159 -12.24 19.85 -3.87
C SER A 159 -13.27 20.45 -2.89
N GLY A 160 -13.11 20.22 -1.61
CA GLY A 160 -13.99 20.73 -0.57
C GLY A 160 -13.22 21.39 0.59
N SER A 161 -12.39 22.37 0.27
CA SER A 161 -11.87 23.37 1.23
C SER A 161 -11.55 24.65 0.50
#